data_3c9120f4109009eeb79054df786127fb
#
_entry.id   3c9120f4109009eeb79054df786127fb
#
_cell.length_a   1.000
_cell.length_b   1.000
_cell.length_c   1.000
_cell.angle_alpha   90.00
_cell.angle_beta   90.00
_cell.angle_gamma   90.00
#
_symmetry.space_group_name_H-M   'P 1'
#
loop_
_entity.id
_entity.type
_entity.pdbx_description
1 polymer ?
#
loop_
_entity_poly.entity_id
_entity_poly.type
_entity_poly.pdbx_seq_one_letter_code
_entity_poly.pdbx_strand_id
1 'polypeptide(L)'
;MSRKPAANKSAKPVPVSVAGGLIDDDGLLATARTQWQFGDWSSLAQISPETLENHPQCALLALLSAAGHLQLGHADTGRNLMHLALAAGCDTRTAARLLISGVYNTLGRTAAMSGHAAPATAHFARSIELSPFRNDSPLIAQARTREQLAQTEQALCPNQTSAPESGTLPTTAGLKVQQLAAFDLGQAWSSNTVNTVIFRHHGILTWGGYQYTAFYVDEATLRVVRRTLANNHIATHDLAGQYNLRDAHNSISLGIDSAGHLHISYDHHATKLRYRRSSHPNAIADWTDEIAMTGVNEDRVTYPTFILPRAGYPLTMLYRDGVHNKGSARIKTYDEQTRNWTDRPTPILSGADQKPWTSNAYWNHPAIGSDGSLHLSFVWRTDSIGEQQLVNNVNIGYAWSPDNGLSWFTSRGQPCKLPMTQVNAETVWPVSPGSNLINQTSMALDSHNRPHIVFYANDSQGVPQYQHIWFDGEAWHQQYFSARTQPFTLQGGGTLQIPISRPEILIDSQDCVYAVYRGDLSGNRMVVSKLLGIQASREAAHAQDNPTCLWPETVDYAEPVIDRTRWCESQMLTMLLQRNQQPNGDLAHQESAAPVWLVDFSLS
;
A
#
# COMPACT_ATOMS: atom_id res chain seq x y z
N MET A 1 -51.88 -55.02 -37.64
CA MET A 1 -50.50 -55.41 -37.26
C MET A 1 -49.98 -54.48 -36.24
N SER A 2 -49.87 -54.97 -35.01
CA SER A 2 -49.59 -54.31 -33.74
C SER A 2 -48.10 -53.97 -33.59
N ARG A 3 -47.75 -52.76 -33.14
CA ARG A 3 -46.46 -52.49 -32.50
C ARG A 3 -46.70 -51.87 -31.17
N LYS A 4 -46.24 -52.56 -30.12
CA LYS A 4 -46.25 -52.17 -28.73
C LYS A 4 -45.35 -50.92 -28.49
N PRO A 5 -45.69 -50.01 -27.52
CA PRO A 5 -44.82 -48.96 -27.08
C PRO A 5 -43.79 -49.50 -26.07
N ALA A 6 -42.57 -48.97 -26.17
CA ALA A 6 -41.44 -49.26 -25.26
C ALA A 6 -41.59 -48.55 -23.89
N ALA A 7 -41.20 -49.29 -22.86
CA ALA A 7 -41.29 -48.88 -21.47
C ALA A 7 -40.36 -47.71 -21.13
N ASN A 8 -40.94 -46.74 -20.42
CA ASN A 8 -40.27 -45.59 -19.84
C ASN A 8 -39.50 -46.02 -18.57
N LYS A 9 -38.16 -45.95 -18.59
CA LYS A 9 -37.33 -46.16 -17.40
C LYS A 9 -37.35 -44.90 -16.56
N SER A 10 -37.90 -45.01 -15.35
CA SER A 10 -37.87 -44.02 -14.31
C SER A 10 -36.44 -43.62 -13.96
N ALA A 11 -36.09 -42.34 -14.13
CA ALA A 11 -34.87 -41.74 -13.63
C ALA A 11 -34.95 -41.63 -12.10
N LYS A 12 -33.94 -42.13 -11.41
CA LYS A 12 -33.73 -41.91 -9.96
C LYS A 12 -33.44 -40.42 -9.70
N PRO A 13 -33.94 -39.85 -8.60
CA PRO A 13 -33.60 -38.48 -8.25
C PRO A 13 -32.13 -38.36 -7.88
N VAL A 14 -31.43 -37.41 -8.52
CA VAL A 14 -30.09 -36.98 -8.17
C VAL A 14 -30.18 -36.17 -6.86
N PRO A 15 -29.39 -36.46 -5.84
CA PRO A 15 -29.37 -35.64 -4.64
C PRO A 15 -28.84 -34.24 -4.98
N VAL A 16 -29.60 -33.23 -4.61
CA VAL A 16 -29.17 -31.84 -4.68
C VAL A 16 -28.04 -31.69 -3.66
N SER A 17 -26.82 -31.60 -4.13
CA SER A 17 -25.67 -31.18 -3.36
C SER A 17 -25.87 -29.70 -2.99
N VAL A 18 -25.93 -29.41 -1.69
CA VAL A 18 -25.86 -28.07 -1.15
C VAL A 18 -24.51 -27.49 -1.61
N ALA A 19 -24.56 -26.38 -2.31
CA ALA A 19 -23.39 -25.67 -2.79
C ALA A 19 -22.56 -25.22 -1.57
N GLY A 20 -21.50 -25.97 -1.28
CA GLY A 20 -20.35 -25.49 -0.56
C GLY A 20 -19.70 -24.39 -1.40
N GLY A 21 -19.47 -23.22 -0.82
CA GLY A 21 -18.86 -22.09 -1.50
C GLY A 21 -17.56 -22.52 -2.18
N LEU A 22 -17.41 -22.17 -3.44
CA LEU A 22 -16.15 -22.27 -4.19
C LEU A 22 -15.11 -21.42 -3.45
N ILE A 23 -14.21 -22.08 -2.71
CA ILE A 23 -12.98 -21.46 -2.23
C ILE A 23 -12.17 -21.16 -3.50
N ASP A 24 -11.77 -19.90 -3.67
CA ASP A 24 -11.00 -19.41 -4.81
C ASP A 24 -9.62 -20.12 -4.79
N ASP A 25 -9.45 -21.13 -5.65
CA ASP A 25 -8.36 -22.10 -5.64
C ASP A 25 -6.95 -21.50 -5.83
N ASP A 26 -6.84 -20.31 -6.42
CA ASP A 26 -5.55 -19.70 -6.76
C ASP A 26 -4.91 -18.89 -5.59
N GLY A 27 -5.71 -18.42 -4.63
CA GLY A 27 -5.23 -17.63 -3.49
C GLY A 27 -4.45 -18.45 -2.46
N LEU A 28 -4.85 -19.70 -2.22
CA LEU A 28 -4.23 -20.56 -1.21
C LEU A 28 -2.77 -20.89 -1.55
N LEU A 29 -2.45 -21.22 -2.81
CA LEU A 29 -1.08 -21.49 -3.22
C LEU A 29 -0.18 -20.27 -3.09
N ALA A 30 -0.69 -19.08 -3.42
CA ALA A 30 0.03 -17.82 -3.25
C ALA A 30 0.37 -17.56 -1.79
N THR A 31 -0.61 -17.72 -0.92
CA THR A 31 -0.46 -17.61 0.54
C THR A 31 0.58 -18.62 1.06
N ALA A 32 0.46 -19.89 0.69
CA ALA A 32 1.39 -20.93 1.12
C ALA A 32 2.84 -20.68 0.67
N ARG A 33 3.05 -20.13 -0.53
CA ARG A 33 4.39 -19.71 -0.99
C ARG A 33 4.95 -18.57 -0.17
N THR A 34 4.13 -17.58 0.16
CA THR A 34 4.53 -16.45 1.00
C THR A 34 4.89 -16.92 2.41
N GLN A 35 4.06 -17.77 3.02
CA GLN A 35 4.35 -18.41 4.29
C GLN A 35 5.67 -19.18 4.25
N TRP A 36 5.92 -19.94 3.18
CA TRP A 36 7.19 -20.63 3.00
C TRP A 36 8.37 -19.66 2.87
N GLN A 37 8.23 -18.56 2.12
CA GLN A 37 9.27 -17.53 1.94
C GLN A 37 9.70 -16.91 3.28
N PHE A 38 8.76 -16.68 4.18
CA PHE A 38 9.03 -16.07 5.49
C PHE A 38 9.28 -17.08 6.61
N GLY A 39 9.08 -18.37 6.35
CA GLY A 39 9.29 -19.42 7.33
C GLY A 39 8.15 -19.55 8.35
N ASP A 40 6.94 -19.18 7.96
CA ASP A 40 5.72 -19.42 8.74
C ASP A 40 5.30 -20.89 8.60
N TRP A 41 6.03 -21.74 9.30
CA TRP A 41 5.87 -23.20 9.24
C TRP A 41 4.56 -23.64 9.86
N SER A 42 4.08 -22.91 10.87
CA SER A 42 2.84 -23.23 11.58
C SER A 42 1.64 -23.11 10.67
N SER A 43 1.53 -22.03 9.92
CA SER A 43 0.43 -21.84 8.98
C SER A 43 0.47 -22.85 7.82
N LEU A 44 1.65 -23.19 7.32
CA LEU A 44 1.80 -24.25 6.30
C LEU A 44 1.35 -25.61 6.80
N ALA A 45 1.59 -25.93 8.06
CA ALA A 45 1.18 -27.21 8.67
C ALA A 45 -0.33 -27.26 8.97
N GLN A 46 -1.03 -26.14 8.95
CA GLN A 46 -2.50 -26.07 9.16
C GLN A 46 -3.32 -26.31 7.90
N ILE A 47 -2.69 -26.42 6.72
CA ILE A 47 -3.42 -26.76 5.49
C ILE A 47 -4.04 -28.14 5.63
N SER A 48 -5.37 -28.19 5.60
CA SER A 48 -6.09 -29.44 5.87
C SER A 48 -5.95 -30.46 4.72
N PRO A 49 -5.93 -31.78 5.02
CA PRO A 49 -5.89 -32.80 3.99
C PRO A 49 -7.05 -32.71 2.99
N GLU A 50 -8.23 -32.33 3.46
CA GLU A 50 -9.43 -32.16 2.63
C GLU A 50 -9.26 -31.01 1.62
N THR A 51 -8.62 -29.92 2.04
CA THR A 51 -8.26 -28.79 1.16
C THR A 51 -7.25 -29.24 0.11
N LEU A 52 -6.25 -30.03 0.49
CA LEU A 52 -5.22 -30.53 -0.42
C LEU A 52 -5.80 -31.43 -1.51
N GLU A 53 -6.66 -32.40 -1.13
CA GLU A 53 -7.23 -33.38 -2.05
C GLU A 53 -8.12 -32.76 -3.13
N ASN A 54 -8.80 -31.67 -2.83
CA ASN A 54 -9.74 -31.01 -3.73
C ASN A 54 -9.15 -29.84 -4.51
N HIS A 55 -7.87 -29.48 -4.28
CA HIS A 55 -7.27 -28.30 -4.89
C HIS A 55 -6.58 -28.62 -6.23
N PRO A 56 -6.77 -27.83 -7.30
CA PRO A 56 -6.11 -28.02 -8.60
C PRO A 56 -4.58 -28.05 -8.54
N GLN A 57 -4.00 -27.36 -7.56
CA GLN A 57 -2.56 -27.31 -7.33
C GLN A 57 -2.12 -28.17 -6.13
N CYS A 58 -2.82 -29.26 -5.88
CA CYS A 58 -2.57 -30.21 -4.78
C CYS A 58 -1.07 -30.56 -4.65
N ALA A 59 -0.40 -30.85 -5.76
CA ALA A 59 1.01 -31.23 -5.78
C ALA A 59 1.94 -30.20 -5.10
N LEU A 60 1.76 -28.92 -5.39
CA LEU A 60 2.58 -27.85 -4.81
C LEU A 60 2.16 -27.47 -3.39
N LEU A 61 0.87 -27.49 -3.09
CA LEU A 61 0.37 -27.23 -1.74
C LEU A 61 0.78 -28.33 -0.78
N ALA A 62 0.64 -29.60 -1.18
CA ALA A 62 1.11 -30.73 -0.37
C ALA A 62 2.63 -30.66 -0.10
N LEU A 63 3.41 -30.23 -1.12
CA LEU A 63 4.85 -30.03 -0.98
C LEU A 63 5.18 -28.92 0.04
N LEU A 64 4.46 -27.80 0.00
CA LEU A 64 4.66 -26.67 0.94
C LEU A 64 4.19 -27.03 2.36
N SER A 65 3.06 -27.71 2.48
CA SER A 65 2.58 -28.23 3.77
C SER A 65 3.57 -29.27 4.36
N ALA A 66 4.12 -30.15 3.53
CA ALA A 66 5.18 -31.07 3.94
C ALA A 66 6.40 -30.32 4.50
N ALA A 67 6.82 -29.23 3.86
CA ALA A 67 7.90 -28.40 4.36
C ALA A 67 7.58 -27.81 5.74
N GLY A 68 6.36 -27.30 5.96
CA GLY A 68 5.90 -26.81 7.26
C GLY A 68 6.00 -27.89 8.35
N HIS A 69 5.43 -29.05 8.12
CA HIS A 69 5.48 -30.15 9.07
C HIS A 69 6.91 -30.62 9.38
N LEU A 70 7.78 -30.73 8.36
CA LEU A 70 9.18 -31.13 8.55
C LEU A 70 9.95 -30.11 9.40
N GLN A 71 9.72 -28.82 9.23
CA GLN A 71 10.37 -27.78 10.02
C GLN A 71 9.87 -27.72 11.48
N LEU A 72 8.65 -28.20 11.73
CA LEU A 72 8.07 -28.34 13.08
C LEU A 72 8.41 -29.66 13.75
N GLY A 73 9.15 -30.55 13.07
CA GLY A 73 9.53 -31.86 13.61
C GLY A 73 8.51 -32.98 13.42
N HIS A 74 7.43 -32.74 12.70
CA HIS A 74 6.38 -33.71 12.39
C HIS A 74 6.79 -34.62 11.21
N ALA A 75 7.82 -35.42 11.39
CA ALA A 75 8.51 -36.15 10.32
C ALA A 75 7.61 -37.11 9.54
N ASP A 76 6.68 -37.82 10.22
CA ASP A 76 5.80 -38.79 9.56
C ASP A 76 4.75 -38.10 8.68
N THR A 77 4.10 -37.05 9.20
CA THR A 77 3.15 -36.24 8.43
C THR A 77 3.83 -35.59 7.24
N GLY A 78 5.02 -35.01 7.44
CA GLY A 78 5.80 -34.41 6.35
C GLY A 78 6.16 -35.42 5.25
N ARG A 79 6.51 -36.67 5.60
CA ARG A 79 6.76 -37.76 4.63
C ARG A 79 5.50 -38.13 3.84
N ASN A 80 4.38 -38.28 4.54
CA ASN A 80 3.11 -38.63 3.90
C ASN A 80 2.67 -37.56 2.89
N LEU A 81 2.76 -36.28 3.27
CA LEU A 81 2.46 -35.16 2.38
C LEU A 81 3.43 -35.06 1.20
N MET A 82 4.70 -35.40 1.38
CA MET A 82 5.68 -35.52 0.31
C MET A 82 5.28 -36.62 -0.69
N HIS A 83 4.86 -37.79 -0.20
CA HIS A 83 4.35 -38.85 -1.06
C HIS A 83 3.08 -38.42 -1.81
N LEU A 84 2.18 -37.71 -1.14
CA LEU A 84 1.00 -37.13 -1.78
C LEU A 84 1.39 -36.14 -2.89
N ALA A 85 2.33 -35.23 -2.64
CA ALA A 85 2.81 -34.28 -3.63
C ALA A 85 3.38 -34.97 -4.87
N LEU A 86 4.19 -36.01 -4.69
CA LEU A 86 4.77 -36.80 -5.79
C LEU A 86 3.68 -37.57 -6.56
N ALA A 87 2.73 -38.18 -5.85
CA ALA A 87 1.60 -38.90 -6.46
C ALA A 87 0.68 -37.94 -7.26
N ALA A 88 0.54 -36.69 -6.80
CA ALA A 88 -0.21 -35.63 -7.48
C ALA A 88 0.56 -34.99 -8.64
N GLY A 89 1.75 -35.51 -9.01
CA GLY A 89 2.53 -35.06 -10.16
C GLY A 89 3.59 -33.99 -9.88
N CYS A 90 3.98 -33.78 -8.62
CA CYS A 90 5.12 -32.91 -8.32
C CYS A 90 6.41 -33.49 -8.93
N ASP A 91 7.18 -32.65 -9.60
CA ASP A 91 8.49 -33.02 -10.13
C ASP A 91 9.46 -33.35 -9.00
N THR A 92 10.16 -34.50 -9.10
CA THR A 92 11.11 -34.99 -8.10
C THR A 92 12.27 -34.01 -7.83
N ARG A 93 12.71 -33.27 -8.85
CA ARG A 93 13.74 -32.24 -8.70
C ARG A 93 13.26 -31.07 -7.87
N THR A 94 12.00 -30.66 -8.05
CA THR A 94 11.33 -29.60 -7.27
C THR A 94 11.20 -30.05 -5.81
N ALA A 95 10.73 -31.27 -5.57
CA ALA A 95 10.63 -31.84 -4.22
C ALA A 95 11.99 -31.92 -3.54
N ALA A 96 13.01 -32.44 -4.23
CA ALA A 96 14.39 -32.53 -3.70
C ALA A 96 14.97 -31.14 -3.34
N ARG A 97 14.77 -30.15 -4.19
CA ARG A 97 15.23 -28.77 -3.92
C ARG A 97 14.57 -28.19 -2.67
N LEU A 98 13.27 -28.41 -2.48
CA LEU A 98 12.56 -27.92 -1.29
C LEU A 98 13.06 -28.63 -0.01
N LEU A 99 13.31 -29.94 -0.06
CA LEU A 99 13.88 -30.67 1.08
C LEU A 99 15.28 -30.17 1.44
N ILE A 100 16.15 -29.98 0.45
CA ILE A 100 17.52 -29.44 0.69
C ILE A 100 17.44 -28.01 1.23
N SER A 101 16.52 -27.19 0.71
CA SER A 101 16.24 -25.86 1.26
C SER A 101 15.85 -25.93 2.74
N GLY A 102 15.00 -26.88 3.12
CA GLY A 102 14.62 -27.14 4.52
C GLY A 102 15.80 -27.50 5.43
N VAL A 103 16.75 -28.30 4.93
CA VAL A 103 18.00 -28.63 5.67
C VAL A 103 18.81 -27.36 5.94
N TYR A 104 19.01 -26.50 4.94
CA TYR A 104 19.72 -25.24 5.15
C TYR A 104 18.97 -24.31 6.09
N ASN A 105 17.64 -24.29 6.09
CA ASN A 105 16.87 -23.53 7.07
C ASN A 105 17.13 -24.03 8.50
N THR A 106 17.16 -25.34 8.72
CA THR A 106 17.46 -25.94 10.02
C THR A 106 18.88 -25.62 10.48
N LEU A 107 19.87 -25.70 9.57
CA LEU A 107 21.25 -25.29 9.87
C LEU A 107 21.35 -23.81 10.24
N GLY A 108 20.60 -22.95 9.55
CA GLY A 108 20.51 -21.52 9.87
C GLY A 108 19.96 -21.28 11.27
N ARG A 109 18.88 -21.95 11.65
CA ARG A 109 18.30 -21.88 13.02
C ARG A 109 19.30 -22.38 14.07
N THR A 110 19.96 -23.50 13.84
CA THR A 110 20.98 -24.05 14.76
C THR A 110 22.15 -23.07 14.94
N ALA A 111 22.64 -22.47 13.86
CA ALA A 111 23.71 -21.47 13.93
C ALA A 111 23.26 -20.21 14.69
N ALA A 112 22.01 -19.77 14.50
CA ALA A 112 21.42 -18.65 15.23
C ALA A 112 21.32 -18.94 16.73
N MET A 113 20.81 -20.11 17.11
CA MET A 113 20.74 -20.55 18.51
C MET A 113 22.11 -20.66 19.20
N SER A 114 23.16 -20.89 18.42
CA SER A 114 24.55 -20.94 18.90
C SER A 114 25.24 -19.55 18.86
N GLY A 115 24.53 -18.46 18.60
CA GLY A 115 25.08 -17.11 18.56
C GLY A 115 25.92 -16.79 17.30
N HIS A 116 25.91 -17.65 16.29
CA HIS A 116 26.70 -17.52 15.08
C HIS A 116 25.92 -16.80 13.97
N ALA A 117 25.75 -15.47 14.05
CA ALA A 117 24.89 -14.69 13.16
C ALA A 117 25.31 -14.76 11.66
N ALA A 118 26.62 -14.70 11.35
CA ALA A 118 27.08 -14.74 9.96
C ALA A 118 26.86 -16.11 9.28
N PRO A 119 27.20 -17.27 9.91
CA PRO A 119 26.80 -18.58 9.41
C PRO A 119 25.29 -18.76 9.30
N ALA A 120 24.50 -18.25 10.26
CA ALA A 120 23.04 -18.31 10.22
C ALA A 120 22.51 -17.63 8.95
N THR A 121 22.94 -16.40 8.70
CA THR A 121 22.55 -15.63 7.51
C THR A 121 22.95 -16.36 6.21
N ALA A 122 24.14 -16.92 6.14
CA ALA A 122 24.61 -17.67 4.97
C ALA A 122 23.75 -18.92 4.71
N HIS A 123 23.35 -19.65 5.77
CA HIS A 123 22.48 -20.81 5.63
C HIS A 123 21.07 -20.44 5.22
N PHE A 124 20.47 -19.38 5.78
CA PHE A 124 19.16 -18.91 5.37
C PHE A 124 19.18 -18.40 3.91
N ALA A 125 20.20 -17.66 3.49
CA ALA A 125 20.37 -17.25 2.10
C ALA A 125 20.42 -18.48 1.17
N ARG A 126 21.19 -19.50 1.54
CA ARG A 126 21.28 -20.74 0.73
C ARG A 126 19.96 -21.51 0.69
N SER A 127 19.20 -21.50 1.79
CA SER A 127 17.85 -22.08 1.82
C SER A 127 16.95 -21.45 0.77
N ILE A 128 16.98 -20.14 0.63
CA ILE A 128 16.15 -19.39 -0.35
C ILE A 128 16.66 -19.56 -1.77
N GLU A 129 17.98 -19.52 -2.04
CA GLU A 129 18.55 -19.77 -3.36
C GLU A 129 18.18 -21.13 -3.95
N LEU A 130 18.01 -22.13 -3.09
CA LEU A 130 17.59 -23.48 -3.47
C LEU A 130 16.07 -23.60 -3.70
N SER A 131 15.32 -22.54 -3.45
CA SER A 131 13.89 -22.52 -3.69
C SER A 131 13.55 -23.00 -5.12
N PRO A 132 12.53 -23.82 -5.28
CA PRO A 132 11.97 -24.12 -6.59
C PRO A 132 11.22 -22.93 -7.20
N PHE A 133 10.93 -21.90 -6.41
CA PHE A 133 10.18 -20.70 -6.78
C PHE A 133 11.15 -19.60 -7.16
N ARG A 134 11.41 -19.44 -8.45
CA ARG A 134 12.49 -18.63 -9.05
C ARG A 134 12.30 -17.11 -8.96
N ASN A 135 12.06 -16.49 -7.83
CA ASN A 135 12.08 -15.03 -7.70
C ASN A 135 12.62 -14.55 -6.35
N ASP A 136 13.43 -15.36 -5.69
CA ASP A 136 13.91 -15.08 -4.35
C ASP A 136 15.11 -14.15 -4.40
N SER A 137 14.86 -12.89 -4.04
CA SER A 137 15.90 -11.87 -3.95
C SER A 137 16.74 -12.05 -2.67
N PRO A 138 17.96 -11.52 -2.61
CA PRO A 138 18.76 -11.47 -1.38
C PRO A 138 18.02 -10.81 -0.20
N LEU A 139 17.05 -9.95 -0.48
CA LEU A 139 16.22 -9.29 0.52
C LEU A 139 15.23 -10.24 1.21
N ILE A 140 14.64 -11.19 0.47
CA ILE A 140 13.81 -12.24 1.07
C ILE A 140 14.66 -13.10 2.02
N ALA A 141 15.92 -13.39 1.64
CA ALA A 141 16.85 -14.09 2.50
C ALA A 141 17.13 -13.33 3.81
N GLN A 142 17.34 -12.02 3.72
CA GLN A 142 17.54 -11.18 4.91
C GLN A 142 16.29 -11.10 5.79
N ALA A 143 15.11 -10.94 5.20
CA ALA A 143 13.85 -10.90 5.95
C ALA A 143 13.59 -12.22 6.66
N ARG A 144 13.76 -13.35 5.95
CA ARG A 144 13.64 -14.68 6.56
C ARG A 144 14.66 -14.89 7.69
N THR A 145 15.89 -14.42 7.51
CA THR A 145 16.93 -14.47 8.54
C THR A 145 16.46 -13.75 9.80
N ARG A 146 15.94 -12.54 9.68
CA ARG A 146 15.42 -11.76 10.81
C ARG A 146 14.25 -12.45 11.49
N GLU A 147 13.29 -12.94 10.72
CA GLU A 147 12.11 -13.64 11.25
C GLU A 147 12.51 -14.92 12.02
N GLN A 148 13.40 -15.74 11.45
CA GLN A 148 13.85 -16.96 12.09
C GLN A 148 14.74 -16.70 13.32
N LEU A 149 15.52 -15.60 13.33
CA LEU A 149 16.27 -15.17 14.51
C LEU A 149 15.32 -14.72 15.62
N ALA A 150 14.33 -13.88 15.31
CA ALA A 150 13.33 -13.41 16.28
C ALA A 150 12.54 -14.57 16.91
N GLN A 151 12.09 -15.55 16.10
CA GLN A 151 11.42 -16.75 16.60
C GLN A 151 12.33 -17.61 17.51
N THR A 152 13.63 -17.62 17.25
CA THR A 152 14.61 -18.37 18.01
C THR A 152 14.92 -17.69 19.35
N GLU A 153 15.05 -16.37 19.37
CA GLU A 153 15.25 -15.56 20.58
C GLU A 153 14.04 -15.64 21.52
N GLN A 154 12.83 -15.62 20.99
CA GLN A 154 11.61 -15.84 21.78
C GLN A 154 11.55 -17.23 22.41
N ALA A 155 12.06 -18.25 21.73
CA ALA A 155 12.10 -19.61 22.26
C ALA A 155 13.14 -19.81 23.37
N LEU A 156 14.21 -18.99 23.39
CA LEU A 156 15.31 -19.09 24.34
C LEU A 156 15.13 -18.22 25.59
N CYS A 157 14.33 -17.15 25.53
CA CYS A 157 14.14 -16.20 26.63
C CYS A 157 12.67 -15.85 26.85
N PRO A 158 11.84 -16.72 27.46
CA PRO A 158 10.43 -16.39 27.68
C PRO A 158 10.17 -15.31 28.75
N ASN A 159 11.18 -14.84 29.50
CA ASN A 159 11.02 -13.89 30.60
C ASN A 159 12.28 -13.04 30.84
N GLN A 160 12.63 -12.14 29.95
CA GLN A 160 13.54 -11.04 30.31
C GLN A 160 13.05 -9.74 29.73
N THR A 161 12.30 -9.00 30.57
CA THR A 161 12.14 -7.55 30.43
C THR A 161 13.38 -6.91 31.03
N SER A 162 14.40 -6.61 30.24
CA SER A 162 15.48 -5.71 30.62
C SER A 162 15.20 -4.33 30.08
N ALA A 163 14.98 -3.39 30.99
CA ALA A 163 14.99 -1.97 30.67
C ALA A 163 16.42 -1.55 30.25
N PRO A 164 16.60 -0.72 29.22
CA PRO A 164 17.91 -0.22 28.85
C PRO A 164 18.42 0.79 29.87
N GLU A 165 19.67 0.65 30.28
CA GLU A 165 20.40 1.64 31.09
C GLU A 165 20.50 2.98 30.35
N SER A 166 20.25 4.06 31.07
CA SER A 166 20.29 5.44 30.61
C SER A 166 21.73 5.88 30.27
N GLY A 167 22.10 5.78 29.01
CA GLY A 167 23.23 6.52 28.46
C GLY A 167 22.75 7.87 27.93
N THR A 168 23.30 8.97 28.42
CA THR A 168 23.07 10.33 27.93
C THR A 168 23.53 10.47 26.48
N LEU A 169 22.56 10.50 25.54
CA LEU A 169 22.78 10.80 24.12
C LEU A 169 22.91 12.33 23.93
N PRO A 170 23.68 12.78 22.92
CA PRO A 170 23.76 14.19 22.59
C PRO A 170 22.37 14.71 22.21
N THR A 171 21.93 15.77 22.86
CA THR A 171 20.69 16.50 22.54
C THR A 171 20.81 17.12 21.16
N THR A 172 20.24 16.47 20.13
CA THR A 172 19.89 17.14 18.87
C THR A 172 18.81 18.18 19.19
N ALA A 173 18.95 19.40 18.66
CA ALA A 173 17.93 20.41 18.79
C ALA A 173 16.60 19.85 18.27
N GLY A 174 15.60 19.72 19.13
CA GLY A 174 14.30 19.10 18.78
C GLY A 174 13.64 19.85 17.62
N LEU A 175 12.92 19.12 16.78
CA LEU A 175 12.14 19.68 15.66
C LEU A 175 11.23 20.81 16.18
N LYS A 176 11.38 21.99 15.61
CA LYS A 176 10.51 23.13 15.89
C LYS A 176 9.44 23.23 14.81
N VAL A 177 8.21 23.33 15.23
CA VAL A 177 7.04 23.53 14.36
C VAL A 177 6.42 24.87 14.71
N GLN A 178 6.17 25.70 13.70
CA GLN A 178 5.45 26.95 13.86
C GLN A 178 4.25 26.98 12.90
N GLN A 179 3.04 27.14 13.43
CA GLN A 179 1.87 27.46 12.63
C GLN A 179 1.97 28.91 12.16
N LEU A 180 1.93 29.13 10.85
CA LEU A 180 2.09 30.46 10.24
C LEU A 180 0.74 31.07 9.88
N ALA A 181 -0.21 30.26 9.42
CA ALA A 181 -1.56 30.70 9.05
C ALA A 181 -2.56 29.55 9.17
N ALA A 182 -3.81 29.90 9.41
CA ALA A 182 -4.94 28.96 9.37
C ALA A 182 -6.15 29.65 8.74
N PHE A 183 -6.81 28.97 7.80
CA PHE A 183 -7.96 29.48 7.04
C PHE A 183 -9.12 28.50 7.21
N ASP A 184 -10.23 29.02 7.74
CA ASP A 184 -11.51 28.28 7.80
C ASP A 184 -12.15 28.31 6.40
N LEU A 185 -12.33 27.14 5.79
CA LEU A 185 -12.96 26.97 4.48
C LEU A 185 -14.45 26.64 4.57
N GLY A 186 -15.01 26.61 5.79
CA GLY A 186 -16.40 26.32 6.08
C GLY A 186 -16.67 24.87 6.48
N GLN A 187 -17.93 24.60 6.76
CA GLN A 187 -18.41 23.28 7.15
C GLN A 187 -18.43 22.33 5.94
N ALA A 188 -18.08 21.06 6.17
CA ALA A 188 -18.09 20.04 5.13
C ALA A 188 -18.40 18.66 5.74
N TRP A 189 -18.73 17.71 4.87
CA TRP A 189 -19.00 16.33 5.23
C TRP A 189 -17.88 15.73 6.09
N SER A 190 -18.24 15.18 7.23
CA SER A 190 -17.31 14.63 8.21
C SER A 190 -17.74 13.27 8.78
N SER A 191 -18.83 12.69 8.25
CA SER A 191 -19.35 11.40 8.70
C SER A 191 -18.40 10.23 8.40
N ASN A 192 -17.49 10.41 7.48
CA ASN A 192 -16.34 9.54 7.20
C ASN A 192 -15.15 10.38 6.69
N THR A 193 -14.09 9.70 6.31
CA THR A 193 -12.82 10.33 5.91
C THR A 193 -12.72 10.69 4.43
N VAL A 194 -13.82 10.71 3.65
CA VAL A 194 -13.79 10.96 2.19
C VAL A 194 -13.03 12.23 1.78
N ASN A 195 -13.05 13.25 2.64
CA ASN A 195 -12.31 14.51 2.44
C ASN A 195 -10.84 14.45 2.89
N THR A 196 -10.45 13.45 3.70
CA THR A 196 -9.15 13.42 4.38
C THR A 196 -8.46 12.06 4.31
N VAL A 197 -8.78 11.22 3.31
CA VAL A 197 -8.05 9.96 3.09
C VAL A 197 -6.71 10.22 2.40
N ILE A 198 -5.67 9.49 2.78
CA ILE A 198 -4.31 9.68 2.26
C ILE A 198 -4.18 9.36 0.76
N PHE A 199 -4.99 8.45 0.24
CA PHE A 199 -4.98 8.12 -1.20
C PHE A 199 -5.69 9.16 -2.07
N ARG A 200 -6.11 10.26 -1.49
CA ARG A 200 -6.60 11.43 -2.18
C ARG A 200 -5.42 12.19 -2.77
N HIS A 201 -5.13 11.93 -4.05
CA HIS A 201 -4.01 12.54 -4.74
C HIS A 201 -4.29 14.01 -5.07
N HIS A 202 -3.33 14.88 -4.77
CA HIS A 202 -3.49 16.32 -4.87
C HIS A 202 -4.79 16.83 -4.23
N GLY A 203 -5.05 16.41 -2.98
CA GLY A 203 -6.11 17.01 -2.16
C GLY A 203 -5.91 18.50 -1.95
N ILE A 204 -4.65 18.95 -1.98
CA ILE A 204 -4.20 20.33 -2.09
C ILE A 204 -3.15 20.39 -3.21
N LEU A 205 -3.16 21.45 -3.99
CA LEU A 205 -2.31 21.64 -5.16
C LEU A 205 -1.90 23.09 -5.30
N THR A 206 -0.61 23.39 -5.24
CA THR A 206 -0.07 24.72 -5.55
C THR A 206 0.44 24.79 -6.99
N TRP A 207 0.08 25.86 -7.71
CA TRP A 207 0.51 26.11 -9.06
C TRP A 207 0.40 27.59 -9.43
N GLY A 208 1.44 28.16 -10.03
CA GLY A 208 1.42 29.50 -10.61
C GLY A 208 1.01 30.62 -9.63
N GLY A 209 1.38 30.55 -8.36
CA GLY A 209 1.01 31.51 -7.33
C GLY A 209 -0.37 31.32 -6.69
N TYR A 210 -1.07 30.26 -7.08
CA TYR A 210 -2.35 29.86 -6.50
C TYR A 210 -2.24 28.51 -5.81
N GLN A 211 -3.09 28.32 -4.82
CA GLN A 211 -3.28 27.05 -4.13
C GLN A 211 -4.74 26.62 -4.26
N TYR A 212 -4.95 25.38 -4.63
CA TYR A 212 -6.27 24.80 -4.88
C TYR A 212 -6.54 23.65 -3.94
N THR A 213 -7.78 23.53 -3.49
CA THR A 213 -8.31 22.32 -2.85
C THR A 213 -9.77 22.15 -3.22
N ALA A 214 -10.28 20.94 -3.04
CA ALA A 214 -11.70 20.67 -3.22
C ALA A 214 -12.16 19.67 -2.17
N PHE A 215 -13.40 19.73 -1.74
CA PHE A 215 -13.99 18.80 -0.77
C PHE A 215 -15.51 18.75 -0.91
N TYR A 216 -16.11 17.67 -0.45
CA TYR A 216 -17.55 17.55 -0.40
C TYR A 216 -18.10 18.29 0.82
N VAL A 217 -19.01 19.20 0.56
CA VAL A 217 -19.80 19.88 1.59
C VAL A 217 -20.92 18.94 2.09
N ASP A 218 -21.63 18.35 1.13
CA ASP A 218 -22.70 17.38 1.33
C ASP A 218 -22.87 16.51 0.06
N GLU A 219 -23.87 15.60 0.04
CA GLU A 219 -24.15 14.70 -1.11
C GLU A 219 -24.56 15.44 -2.39
N ALA A 220 -24.86 16.73 -2.34
CA ALA A 220 -25.26 17.55 -3.48
C ALA A 220 -24.20 18.58 -3.90
N THR A 221 -23.17 18.81 -3.08
CA THR A 221 -22.26 19.95 -3.22
C THR A 221 -20.81 19.55 -3.08
N LEU A 222 -20.02 19.74 -4.16
CA LEU A 222 -18.57 19.67 -4.15
C LEU A 222 -18.02 21.09 -4.24
N ARG A 223 -17.29 21.54 -3.23
CA ARG A 223 -16.66 22.88 -3.19
C ARG A 223 -15.25 22.84 -3.73
N VAL A 224 -14.94 23.72 -4.67
CA VAL A 224 -13.59 24.01 -5.14
C VAL A 224 -13.15 25.34 -4.54
N VAL A 225 -11.93 25.36 -3.98
CA VAL A 225 -11.34 26.54 -3.35
C VAL A 225 -10.06 26.92 -4.07
N ARG A 226 -9.85 28.22 -4.27
CA ARG A 226 -8.59 28.81 -4.73
C ARG A 226 -8.12 29.86 -3.76
N ARG A 227 -6.92 29.71 -3.22
CA ARG A 227 -6.21 30.72 -2.46
C ARG A 227 -5.16 31.39 -3.33
N THR A 228 -5.15 32.72 -3.37
CA THR A 228 -4.06 33.50 -3.97
C THR A 228 -2.94 33.65 -2.95
N LEU A 229 -1.75 33.09 -3.19
CA LEU A 229 -0.67 33.04 -2.19
C LEU A 229 -0.10 34.42 -1.85
N ALA A 230 -0.11 35.37 -2.78
CA ALA A 230 0.44 36.70 -2.58
C ALA A 230 -0.30 37.54 -1.52
N ASN A 231 -1.59 37.31 -1.33
CA ASN A 231 -2.43 38.12 -0.42
C ASN A 231 -3.41 37.28 0.43
N ASN A 232 -3.31 35.96 0.33
CA ASN A 232 -4.17 35.01 1.02
C ASN A 232 -5.68 35.12 0.71
N HIS A 233 -6.05 35.78 -0.38
CA HIS A 233 -7.46 35.87 -0.79
C HIS A 233 -7.98 34.49 -1.17
N ILE A 234 -9.10 34.10 -0.57
CA ILE A 234 -9.78 32.82 -0.82
C ILE A 234 -11.04 33.07 -1.66
N ALA A 235 -11.14 32.37 -2.78
CA ALA A 235 -12.33 32.26 -3.60
C ALA A 235 -12.86 30.82 -3.56
N THR A 236 -14.18 30.66 -3.57
CA THR A 236 -14.85 29.36 -3.55
C THR A 236 -15.84 29.27 -4.70
N HIS A 237 -16.05 28.03 -5.19
CA HIS A 237 -17.08 27.72 -6.15
C HIS A 237 -17.67 26.34 -5.86
N ASP A 238 -18.98 26.25 -5.85
CA ASP A 238 -19.71 25.03 -5.55
C ASP A 238 -20.22 24.37 -6.85
N LEU A 239 -19.77 23.13 -7.08
CA LEU A 239 -20.25 22.28 -8.16
C LEU A 239 -21.44 21.47 -7.62
N ALA A 240 -22.62 21.77 -8.16
CA ALA A 240 -23.81 21.00 -7.84
C ALA A 240 -23.77 19.63 -8.53
N GLY A 241 -24.22 18.59 -7.82
CA GLY A 241 -24.22 17.24 -8.35
C GLY A 241 -24.96 16.24 -7.44
N GLN A 242 -24.69 14.98 -7.66
CA GLN A 242 -25.05 13.89 -6.75
C GLN A 242 -23.78 13.08 -6.52
N TYR A 243 -23.37 12.97 -5.27
CA TYR A 243 -22.12 12.36 -4.84
C TYR A 243 -22.39 11.25 -3.83
N ASN A 244 -21.77 10.10 -4.02
CA ASN A 244 -21.87 8.99 -3.07
C ASN A 244 -20.82 9.16 -1.97
N LEU A 245 -21.19 9.78 -0.85
CA LEU A 245 -20.27 10.04 0.26
C LEU A 245 -20.24 8.94 1.32
N ARG A 246 -20.98 7.85 1.11
CA ARG A 246 -20.99 6.72 2.06
C ARG A 246 -19.72 5.89 2.02
N ASP A 247 -18.98 5.98 0.91
CA ASP A 247 -17.73 5.27 0.67
C ASP A 247 -16.59 6.28 0.56
N ALA A 248 -15.64 6.24 1.49
CA ALA A 248 -14.51 7.17 1.50
C ALA A 248 -13.51 6.96 0.34
N HIS A 249 -13.64 5.86 -0.45
CA HIS A 249 -12.88 5.72 -1.69
C HIS A 249 -13.29 6.75 -2.75
N ASN A 250 -14.49 7.32 -2.65
CA ASN A 250 -15.03 8.30 -3.59
C ASN A 250 -14.38 9.70 -3.48
N SER A 251 -13.14 9.76 -3.03
CA SER A 251 -12.37 10.98 -2.81
C SER A 251 -12.14 11.77 -4.12
N ILE A 252 -11.76 13.04 -3.96
CA ILE A 252 -11.52 13.99 -5.06
C ILE A 252 -10.04 14.06 -5.36
N SER A 253 -9.64 14.02 -6.64
CA SER A 253 -8.28 14.25 -7.10
C SER A 253 -8.22 15.47 -8.01
N LEU A 254 -7.23 16.34 -7.79
CA LEU A 254 -6.98 17.54 -8.59
C LEU A 254 -5.77 17.33 -9.51
N GLY A 255 -5.84 17.96 -10.68
CA GLY A 255 -4.74 18.13 -11.61
C GLY A 255 -4.77 19.54 -12.20
N ILE A 256 -3.68 19.93 -12.83
CA ILE A 256 -3.59 21.17 -13.58
C ILE A 256 -2.70 20.96 -14.80
N ASP A 257 -3.07 21.51 -15.97
CA ASP A 257 -2.26 21.46 -17.17
C ASP A 257 -1.26 22.64 -17.23
N SER A 258 -0.34 22.63 -18.18
CA SER A 258 0.67 23.68 -18.29
C SER A 258 0.08 25.06 -18.63
N ALA A 259 -1.10 25.10 -19.22
CA ALA A 259 -1.83 26.32 -19.48
C ALA A 259 -2.57 26.86 -18.25
N GLY A 260 -2.65 26.08 -17.17
CA GLY A 260 -3.31 26.45 -15.91
C GLY A 260 -4.79 26.06 -15.84
N HIS A 261 -5.30 25.21 -16.73
CA HIS A 261 -6.64 24.66 -16.57
C HIS A 261 -6.65 23.59 -15.48
N LEU A 262 -7.60 23.70 -14.57
CA LEU A 262 -7.81 22.69 -13.53
C LEU A 262 -8.52 21.47 -14.11
N HIS A 263 -8.09 20.30 -13.67
CA HIS A 263 -8.70 19.00 -13.93
C HIS A 263 -9.17 18.42 -12.61
N ILE A 264 -10.38 17.88 -12.56
CA ILE A 264 -10.95 17.28 -11.36
C ILE A 264 -11.60 15.94 -11.68
N SER A 265 -11.28 14.93 -10.89
CA SER A 265 -11.91 13.60 -10.96
C SER A 265 -12.35 13.20 -9.57
N TYR A 266 -13.55 12.60 -9.43
CA TYR A 266 -14.21 12.43 -8.15
C TYR A 266 -15.24 11.30 -8.18
N ASP A 267 -15.59 10.78 -7.00
CA ASP A 267 -16.69 9.83 -6.77
C ASP A 267 -16.47 8.48 -7.47
N HIS A 268 -15.30 7.84 -7.19
CA HIS A 268 -14.88 6.60 -7.84
C HIS A 268 -14.56 5.46 -6.90
N HIS A 269 -15.36 4.40 -6.96
CA HIS A 269 -14.99 3.08 -6.44
C HIS A 269 -15.51 1.98 -7.39
N ALA A 270 -14.69 1.64 -8.40
CA ALA A 270 -15.03 0.76 -9.52
C ALA A 270 -16.28 1.24 -10.28
N THR A 271 -16.38 2.54 -10.51
CA THR A 271 -17.49 3.23 -11.18
C THR A 271 -17.02 3.91 -12.46
N LYS A 272 -17.98 4.33 -13.30
CA LYS A 272 -17.67 5.07 -14.52
C LYS A 272 -16.93 6.37 -14.18
N LEU A 273 -15.95 6.74 -15.03
CA LEU A 273 -15.18 7.97 -14.89
C LEU A 273 -16.10 9.21 -14.80
N ARG A 274 -15.89 10.01 -13.78
CA ARG A 274 -16.44 11.35 -13.58
C ARG A 274 -15.29 12.34 -13.61
N TYR A 275 -15.25 13.17 -14.62
CA TYR A 275 -14.17 14.09 -14.89
C TYR A 275 -14.68 15.40 -15.46
N ARG A 276 -14.13 16.51 -14.98
CA ARG A 276 -14.36 17.87 -15.49
C ARG A 276 -13.04 18.63 -15.63
N ARG A 277 -13.05 19.63 -16.50
CA ARG A 277 -11.94 20.57 -16.66
C ARG A 277 -12.46 22.01 -16.56
N SER A 278 -11.67 22.92 -15.95
CA SER A 278 -12.02 24.34 -15.93
C SER A 278 -11.97 24.93 -17.35
N SER A 279 -12.89 25.83 -17.66
CA SER A 279 -12.99 26.46 -19.00
C SER A 279 -11.87 27.49 -19.23
N HIS A 280 -11.36 28.08 -18.15
CA HIS A 280 -10.33 29.12 -18.20
C HIS A 280 -9.16 28.80 -17.29
N PRO A 281 -7.92 29.19 -17.64
CA PRO A 281 -6.75 29.05 -16.80
C PRO A 281 -6.92 29.70 -15.43
N ASN A 282 -6.50 29.00 -14.40
CA ASN A 282 -6.52 29.43 -13.00
C ASN A 282 -7.92 29.84 -12.47
N ALA A 283 -8.99 29.55 -13.20
CA ALA A 283 -10.36 29.82 -12.79
C ALA A 283 -11.00 28.61 -12.12
N ILE A 284 -11.90 28.88 -11.16
CA ILE A 284 -12.66 27.85 -10.46
C ILE A 284 -14.19 27.98 -10.71
N ALA A 285 -14.63 29.04 -11.42
CA ALA A 285 -16.04 29.34 -11.57
C ALA A 285 -16.70 28.58 -12.72
N ASP A 286 -15.95 28.35 -13.82
CA ASP A 286 -16.52 27.80 -15.06
C ASP A 286 -15.89 26.43 -15.37
N TRP A 287 -16.73 25.43 -15.50
CA TRP A 287 -16.34 24.04 -15.74
C TRP A 287 -17.08 23.44 -16.93
N THR A 288 -16.45 22.50 -17.61
CA THR A 288 -17.15 21.63 -18.55
C THR A 288 -18.24 20.84 -17.83
N ASP A 289 -19.21 20.31 -18.58
CA ASP A 289 -19.98 19.17 -18.10
C ASP A 289 -19.07 17.98 -17.80
N GLU A 290 -19.61 16.93 -17.19
CA GLU A 290 -18.85 15.68 -17.05
C GLU A 290 -18.57 15.10 -18.44
N ILE A 291 -17.29 14.94 -18.77
CA ILE A 291 -16.81 14.45 -20.06
C ILE A 291 -15.97 13.19 -19.87
N ALA A 292 -15.99 12.32 -20.87
CA ALA A 292 -15.04 11.23 -20.95
C ALA A 292 -13.64 11.76 -21.26
N MET A 293 -12.60 11.06 -20.86
CA MET A 293 -11.23 11.32 -21.31
C MET A 293 -11.01 10.72 -22.69
N THR A 294 -11.15 9.40 -22.82
CA THR A 294 -11.01 8.66 -24.07
C THR A 294 -12.23 7.79 -24.39
N GLY A 295 -13.08 7.52 -23.40
CA GLY A 295 -14.18 6.56 -23.48
C GLY A 295 -13.74 5.08 -23.43
N VAL A 296 -12.44 4.80 -23.27
CA VAL A 296 -11.89 3.44 -23.22
C VAL A 296 -11.33 3.19 -21.84
N ASN A 297 -11.62 2.02 -21.25
CA ASN A 297 -11.19 1.61 -19.90
C ASN A 297 -11.63 2.58 -18.78
N GLU A 298 -12.83 3.18 -18.93
CA GLU A 298 -13.37 4.21 -18.02
C GLU A 298 -14.62 3.77 -17.24
N ASP A 299 -15.04 2.50 -17.36
CA ASP A 299 -16.27 2.03 -16.72
C ASP A 299 -16.10 1.60 -15.26
N ARG A 300 -14.87 1.33 -14.82
CA ARG A 300 -14.56 0.84 -13.48
C ARG A 300 -13.33 1.53 -12.88
N VAL A 301 -13.42 2.85 -12.73
CA VAL A 301 -12.32 3.69 -12.23
C VAL A 301 -12.29 3.69 -10.70
N THR A 302 -11.09 3.65 -10.13
CA THR A 302 -10.81 3.96 -8.71
C THR A 302 -9.43 4.62 -8.63
N TYR A 303 -9.21 5.45 -7.61
CA TYR A 303 -7.94 6.13 -7.33
C TYR A 303 -7.39 6.97 -8.50
N PRO A 304 -8.16 7.90 -9.06
CA PRO A 304 -7.63 8.82 -10.04
C PRO A 304 -6.49 9.63 -9.42
N THR A 305 -5.35 9.63 -10.09
CA THR A 305 -4.11 10.25 -9.63
C THR A 305 -3.55 11.08 -10.77
N PHE A 306 -3.66 12.40 -10.69
CA PHE A 306 -3.03 13.27 -11.68
C PHE A 306 -1.54 13.41 -11.39
N ILE A 307 -0.73 13.21 -12.41
CA ILE A 307 0.71 13.49 -12.43
C ILE A 307 0.88 14.78 -13.19
N LEU A 308 1.34 15.83 -12.50
CA LEU A 308 1.39 17.19 -13.04
C LEU A 308 2.36 17.32 -14.19
N PRO A 309 2.15 18.31 -15.09
CA PRO A 309 3.09 18.62 -16.14
C PRO A 309 4.48 18.94 -15.59
N ARG A 310 5.50 18.50 -16.29
CA ARG A 310 6.89 18.79 -15.98
C ARG A 310 7.71 18.82 -17.27
N ALA A 311 8.97 19.26 -17.19
CA ALA A 311 9.82 19.43 -18.37
C ALA A 311 9.79 18.18 -19.28
N GLY A 312 9.28 18.36 -20.50
CA GLY A 312 9.15 17.30 -21.50
C GLY A 312 7.93 16.37 -21.37
N TYR A 313 7.11 16.49 -20.31
CA TYR A 313 5.98 15.61 -20.08
C TYR A 313 4.69 16.38 -19.75
N PRO A 314 3.57 16.08 -20.43
CA PRO A 314 2.29 16.70 -20.18
C PRO A 314 1.58 16.11 -18.95
N LEU A 315 0.46 16.71 -18.57
CA LEU A 315 -0.44 16.16 -17.55
C LEU A 315 -0.80 14.71 -17.88
N THR A 316 -0.74 13.87 -16.88
CA THR A 316 -0.98 12.44 -17.02
C THR A 316 -1.93 11.99 -15.91
N MET A 317 -2.78 11.01 -16.14
CA MET A 317 -3.60 10.40 -15.10
C MET A 317 -3.29 8.90 -14.97
N LEU A 318 -2.92 8.50 -13.76
CA LEU A 318 -2.81 7.11 -13.32
C LEU A 318 -4.09 6.75 -12.56
N TYR A 319 -4.69 5.59 -12.83
CA TYR A 319 -5.90 5.13 -12.15
C TYR A 319 -6.00 3.61 -12.16
N ARG A 320 -6.79 3.04 -11.26
CA ARG A 320 -7.16 1.63 -11.30
C ARG A 320 -8.37 1.44 -12.21
N ASP A 321 -8.22 0.60 -13.23
CA ASP A 321 -9.29 0.03 -14.03
C ASP A 321 -9.61 -1.37 -13.49
N GLY A 322 -10.84 -1.60 -13.06
CA GLY A 322 -11.30 -2.88 -12.53
C GLY A 322 -11.70 -2.83 -11.04
N VAL A 323 -11.93 -4.02 -10.47
CA VAL A 323 -12.40 -4.21 -9.09
C VAL A 323 -11.25 -4.48 -8.12
N HIS A 324 -11.56 -4.58 -6.83
CA HIS A 324 -10.59 -4.67 -5.73
C HIS A 324 -9.60 -5.83 -5.82
N ASN A 325 -9.94 -6.93 -6.47
CA ASN A 325 -9.10 -8.12 -6.60
C ASN A 325 -8.71 -8.46 -8.06
N LYS A 326 -9.17 -7.67 -9.03
CA LYS A 326 -8.89 -7.85 -10.47
C LYS A 326 -8.74 -6.50 -11.16
N GLY A 327 -7.85 -5.65 -10.65
CA GLY A 327 -7.62 -4.32 -11.18
C GLY A 327 -6.26 -4.18 -11.85
N SER A 328 -6.17 -3.20 -12.72
CA SER A 328 -4.95 -2.82 -13.43
C SER A 328 -4.67 -1.33 -13.27
N ALA A 329 -3.41 -0.95 -13.04
CA ALA A 329 -2.99 0.44 -13.07
C ALA A 329 -2.78 0.89 -14.51
N ARG A 330 -3.56 1.88 -14.94
CA ARG A 330 -3.52 2.43 -16.31
C ARG A 330 -3.11 3.88 -16.31
N ILE A 331 -2.51 4.31 -17.41
CA ILE A 331 -2.12 5.70 -17.66
C ILE A 331 -2.87 6.25 -18.86
N LYS A 332 -3.36 7.47 -18.71
CA LYS A 332 -3.81 8.36 -19.80
C LYS A 332 -2.93 9.59 -19.82
N THR A 333 -2.64 10.10 -21.02
CA THR A 333 -1.81 11.28 -21.24
C THR A 333 -2.65 12.36 -21.91
N TYR A 334 -2.57 13.60 -21.41
CA TYR A 334 -3.30 14.73 -21.92
C TYR A 334 -2.49 15.49 -22.98
N ASP A 335 -3.08 15.73 -24.13
CA ASP A 335 -2.53 16.61 -25.16
C ASP A 335 -3.16 18.00 -25.00
N GLU A 336 -2.36 18.96 -24.57
CA GLU A 336 -2.82 20.33 -24.32
C GLU A 336 -3.20 21.10 -25.61
N GLN A 337 -2.61 20.74 -26.74
CA GLN A 337 -2.89 21.42 -28.03
C GLN A 337 -4.27 21.03 -28.56
N THR A 338 -4.56 19.74 -28.55
CA THR A 338 -5.84 19.20 -29.01
C THR A 338 -6.88 19.14 -27.90
N ARG A 339 -6.47 19.31 -26.65
CA ARG A 339 -7.29 19.17 -25.43
C ARG A 339 -7.93 17.78 -25.28
N ASN A 340 -7.27 16.76 -25.78
CA ASN A 340 -7.72 15.38 -25.76
C ASN A 340 -6.81 14.51 -24.91
N TRP A 341 -7.38 13.44 -24.34
CA TRP A 341 -6.65 12.39 -23.67
C TRP A 341 -6.34 11.25 -24.63
N THR A 342 -5.21 10.60 -24.44
CA THR A 342 -4.82 9.37 -25.11
C THR A 342 -4.64 8.25 -24.10
N ASP A 343 -5.14 7.05 -24.41
CA ASP A 343 -5.00 5.85 -23.56
C ASP A 343 -3.72 5.10 -23.90
N ARG A 344 -3.09 4.50 -22.90
CA ARG A 344 -2.00 3.56 -23.10
C ARG A 344 -2.55 2.13 -23.05
N PRO A 345 -2.31 1.32 -24.09
CA PRO A 345 -2.93 -0.01 -24.18
C PRO A 345 -2.42 -0.97 -23.11
N THR A 346 -1.14 -0.89 -22.73
CA THR A 346 -0.53 -1.77 -21.73
C THR A 346 -0.62 -1.15 -20.35
N PRO A 347 -1.24 -1.82 -19.36
CA PRO A 347 -1.22 -1.36 -17.98
C PRO A 347 0.19 -1.45 -17.38
N ILE A 348 0.47 -0.63 -16.38
CA ILE A 348 1.75 -0.65 -15.65
C ILE A 348 1.77 -1.83 -14.67
N LEU A 349 0.74 -1.91 -13.84
CA LEU A 349 0.55 -2.96 -12.84
C LEU A 349 -0.72 -3.72 -13.15
N SER A 350 -0.73 -5.02 -12.95
CA SER A 350 -1.93 -5.82 -13.15
C SER A 350 -2.07 -6.93 -12.13
N GLY A 351 -3.28 -7.02 -11.53
CA GLY A 351 -3.76 -8.18 -10.79
C GLY A 351 -4.79 -8.99 -11.58
N ALA A 352 -5.30 -8.42 -12.71
CA ALA A 352 -6.31 -9.05 -13.52
C ALA A 352 -5.73 -10.20 -14.34
N ASP A 353 -6.41 -11.37 -14.32
CA ASP A 353 -6.12 -12.54 -15.16
C ASP A 353 -4.66 -13.04 -15.13
N GLN A 354 -3.91 -12.69 -14.08
CA GLN A 354 -2.52 -13.09 -13.90
C GLN A 354 -2.44 -14.37 -13.05
N LYS A 355 -2.90 -15.47 -13.60
CA LYS A 355 -2.77 -16.78 -12.92
C LYS A 355 -1.29 -17.13 -12.65
N PRO A 356 -0.96 -17.67 -11.49
CA PRO A 356 -1.84 -18.12 -10.39
C PRO A 356 -2.24 -17.03 -9.38
N TRP A 357 -2.02 -15.76 -9.67
CA TRP A 357 -2.18 -14.67 -8.72
C TRP A 357 -3.46 -13.89 -8.97
N THR A 358 -4.29 -13.75 -7.95
CA THR A 358 -5.45 -12.87 -7.91
C THR A 358 -5.18 -11.73 -6.94
N SER A 359 -4.18 -10.91 -7.24
CA SER A 359 -3.80 -9.82 -6.37
C SER A 359 -3.93 -8.48 -7.10
N ASN A 360 -4.10 -7.44 -6.33
CA ASN A 360 -4.20 -6.07 -6.82
C ASN A 360 -3.06 -5.24 -6.26
N ALA A 361 -2.47 -4.38 -7.07
CA ALA A 361 -1.51 -3.41 -6.59
C ALA A 361 -2.22 -2.16 -6.07
N TYR A 362 -1.76 -1.67 -4.92
CA TYR A 362 -2.16 -0.39 -4.36
C TYR A 362 -0.91 0.48 -4.29
N TRP A 363 -0.87 1.50 -5.15
CA TRP A 363 0.30 2.38 -5.27
C TRP A 363 0.19 3.62 -4.42
N ASN A 364 1.33 4.19 -4.11
CA ASN A 364 1.45 5.46 -3.41
C ASN A 364 1.28 6.64 -4.37
N HIS A 365 1.27 7.84 -3.81
CA HIS A 365 1.40 9.06 -4.59
C HIS A 365 2.69 8.97 -5.43
N PRO A 366 2.62 9.07 -6.77
CA PRO A 366 3.83 9.05 -7.59
C PRO A 366 4.76 10.20 -7.21
N ALA A 367 6.05 9.92 -7.07
CA ALA A 367 7.07 10.92 -6.83
C ALA A 367 7.80 11.26 -8.13
N ILE A 368 8.18 12.53 -8.30
CA ILE A 368 8.91 13.03 -9.46
C ILE A 368 10.34 13.31 -9.05
N GLY A 369 11.28 12.70 -9.77
CA GLY A 369 12.70 12.97 -9.62
C GLY A 369 13.10 14.35 -10.12
N SER A 370 14.23 14.88 -9.65
CA SER A 370 14.81 16.15 -10.09
C SER A 370 15.16 16.14 -11.60
N ASP A 371 15.34 14.97 -12.18
CA ASP A 371 15.55 14.70 -13.61
C ASP A 371 14.24 14.51 -14.41
N GLY A 372 13.08 14.65 -13.76
CA GLY A 372 11.78 14.43 -14.37
C GLY A 372 11.32 12.97 -14.42
N SER A 373 12.10 12.04 -13.90
CA SER A 373 11.72 10.63 -13.78
C SER A 373 10.50 10.44 -12.88
N LEU A 374 9.72 9.40 -13.18
CA LEU A 374 8.53 9.04 -12.42
C LEU A 374 8.83 7.83 -11.56
N HIS A 375 8.60 7.93 -10.26
CA HIS A 375 8.84 6.87 -9.29
C HIS A 375 7.53 6.41 -8.66
N LEU A 376 7.38 5.10 -8.48
CA LEU A 376 6.17 4.48 -7.98
C LEU A 376 6.51 3.38 -6.97
N SER A 377 5.96 3.44 -5.79
CA SER A 377 5.94 2.32 -4.85
C SER A 377 4.52 1.78 -4.69
N PHE A 378 4.41 0.50 -4.37
CA PHE A 378 3.13 -0.18 -4.29
C PHE A 378 3.19 -1.38 -3.33
N VAL A 379 2.03 -1.80 -2.85
CA VAL A 379 1.84 -3.04 -2.10
C VAL A 379 0.89 -3.95 -2.86
N TRP A 380 0.96 -5.26 -2.62
CA TRP A 380 0.07 -6.25 -3.24
C TRP A 380 -1.00 -6.67 -2.26
N ARG A 381 -2.27 -6.49 -2.63
CA ARG A 381 -3.40 -7.01 -1.89
C ARG A 381 -3.81 -8.35 -2.47
N THR A 382 -3.74 -9.38 -1.62
CA THR A 382 -4.25 -10.72 -1.91
C THR A 382 -5.58 -10.94 -1.18
N ASP A 383 -6.17 -12.11 -1.31
CA ASP A 383 -7.41 -12.44 -0.62
C ASP A 383 -7.26 -12.33 0.90
N SER A 384 -8.38 -12.02 1.57
CA SER A 384 -8.42 -11.93 3.03
C SER A 384 -8.09 -13.27 3.68
N ILE A 385 -7.45 -13.24 4.86
CA ILE A 385 -6.99 -14.43 5.56
C ILE A 385 -8.03 -14.86 6.61
N GLY A 386 -8.40 -16.14 6.57
CA GLY A 386 -9.19 -16.82 7.59
C GLY A 386 -10.63 -16.34 7.70
N GLU A 387 -11.39 -16.91 8.63
CA GLU A 387 -12.79 -16.56 8.90
C GLU A 387 -12.97 -15.10 9.35
N GLN A 388 -11.95 -14.51 9.97
CA GLN A 388 -11.97 -13.12 10.43
C GLN A 388 -11.78 -12.11 9.30
N GLN A 389 -11.52 -12.55 8.06
CA GLN A 389 -11.29 -11.68 6.91
C GLN A 389 -10.18 -10.65 7.16
N LEU A 390 -9.02 -11.10 7.64
CA LEU A 390 -7.87 -10.24 7.92
C LEU A 390 -7.38 -9.57 6.64
N VAL A 391 -7.02 -8.29 6.74
CA VAL A 391 -6.41 -7.55 5.63
C VAL A 391 -5.08 -8.19 5.25
N ASN A 392 -4.96 -8.59 3.99
CA ASN A 392 -3.79 -9.30 3.49
C ASN A 392 -3.08 -8.51 2.40
N ASN A 393 -2.42 -7.42 2.81
CA ASN A 393 -1.43 -6.76 1.97
C ASN A 393 -0.06 -7.32 2.30
N VAL A 394 0.72 -7.55 1.27
CA VAL A 394 2.05 -8.14 1.37
C VAL A 394 3.03 -7.35 0.53
N ASN A 395 4.27 -7.34 0.95
CA ASN A 395 5.42 -6.83 0.23
C ASN A 395 5.29 -5.36 -0.20
N ILE A 396 6.38 -4.65 -0.18
CA ILE A 396 6.48 -3.34 -0.79
C ILE A 396 7.28 -3.48 -2.08
N GLY A 397 6.67 -3.07 -3.18
CA GLY A 397 7.28 -3.02 -4.49
C GLY A 397 7.70 -1.60 -4.84
N TYR A 398 8.62 -1.50 -5.79
CA TYR A 398 9.09 -0.24 -6.33
C TYR A 398 9.46 -0.37 -7.81
N ALA A 399 9.22 0.69 -8.57
CA ALA A 399 9.71 0.84 -9.93
C ALA A 399 9.83 2.32 -10.28
N TRP A 400 10.71 2.67 -11.21
CA TRP A 400 10.85 4.02 -11.74
C TRP A 400 10.89 4.03 -13.27
N SER A 401 10.54 5.18 -13.85
CA SER A 401 10.42 5.38 -15.28
C SER A 401 11.08 6.68 -15.70
N PRO A 402 12.02 6.66 -16.66
CA PRO A 402 12.66 7.87 -17.19
C PRO A 402 11.80 8.58 -18.26
N ASP A 403 10.72 7.95 -18.73
CA ASP A 403 9.99 8.31 -19.95
C ASP A 403 8.47 8.40 -19.71
N ASN A 404 8.09 8.89 -18.53
CA ASN A 404 6.68 9.09 -18.13
C ASN A 404 5.84 7.80 -18.16
N GLY A 405 6.44 6.66 -17.81
CA GLY A 405 5.75 5.38 -17.67
C GLY A 405 5.65 4.55 -18.96
N LEU A 406 6.47 4.83 -19.98
CA LEU A 406 6.57 3.97 -21.17
C LEU A 406 7.44 2.75 -20.89
N SER A 407 8.60 2.96 -20.26
CA SER A 407 9.45 1.90 -19.73
C SER A 407 9.64 2.03 -18.23
N TRP A 408 9.87 0.93 -17.55
CA TRP A 408 10.02 0.87 -16.10
C TRP A 408 11.24 0.04 -15.71
N PHE A 409 11.86 0.44 -14.60
CA PHE A 409 13.09 -0.16 -14.11
C PHE A 409 12.98 -0.41 -12.60
N THR A 410 13.69 -1.43 -12.12
CA THR A 410 13.86 -1.74 -10.70
C THR A 410 14.74 -0.69 -10.01
N SER A 411 14.85 -0.73 -8.68
CA SER A 411 15.76 0.13 -7.91
C SER A 411 17.23 0.03 -8.36
N ARG A 412 17.61 -1.11 -8.96
CA ARG A 412 18.96 -1.38 -9.50
C ARG A 412 19.07 -1.17 -11.01
N GLY A 413 18.11 -0.49 -11.64
CA GLY A 413 18.14 -0.17 -13.07
C GLY A 413 17.90 -1.37 -14.00
N GLN A 414 17.37 -2.49 -13.53
CA GLN A 414 16.99 -3.61 -14.40
C GLN A 414 15.62 -3.34 -15.03
N PRO A 415 15.43 -3.62 -16.34
CA PRO A 415 14.16 -3.37 -17.00
C PRO A 415 13.04 -4.26 -16.45
N CYS A 416 11.90 -3.66 -16.17
CA CYS A 416 10.69 -4.36 -15.75
C CYS A 416 9.89 -4.83 -16.95
N LYS A 417 9.32 -6.03 -16.86
CA LYS A 417 8.37 -6.53 -17.85
C LYS A 417 6.97 -5.99 -17.53
N LEU A 418 6.33 -5.33 -18.48
CA LEU A 418 4.94 -4.86 -18.35
C LEU A 418 3.91 -5.89 -18.85
N PRO A 419 2.73 -5.98 -18.21
CA PRO A 419 2.44 -5.36 -16.92
C PRO A 419 3.28 -5.99 -15.80
N MET A 420 3.68 -5.18 -14.83
CA MET A 420 4.24 -5.71 -13.59
C MET A 420 3.11 -6.39 -12.79
N THR A 421 3.44 -7.56 -12.25
CA THR A 421 2.55 -8.39 -11.43
C THR A 421 3.27 -8.77 -10.15
N GLN A 422 2.57 -9.33 -9.18
CA GLN A 422 3.20 -9.83 -7.95
C GLN A 422 4.34 -10.83 -8.21
N VAL A 423 4.33 -11.49 -9.37
CA VAL A 423 5.34 -12.51 -9.73
C VAL A 423 6.62 -11.90 -10.31
N ASN A 424 6.52 -10.80 -11.06
CA ASN A 424 7.64 -10.25 -11.82
C ASN A 424 8.07 -8.83 -11.39
N ALA A 425 7.33 -8.20 -10.48
CA ALA A 425 7.71 -6.91 -9.90
C ALA A 425 8.83 -7.07 -8.87
N GLU A 426 9.65 -6.04 -8.71
CA GLU A 426 10.63 -5.99 -7.64
C GLU A 426 9.93 -5.87 -6.28
N THR A 427 10.29 -6.74 -5.34
CA THR A 427 9.97 -6.59 -3.92
C THR A 427 11.16 -5.95 -3.23
N VAL A 428 11.01 -4.69 -2.82
CA VAL A 428 12.07 -3.94 -2.13
C VAL A 428 12.05 -4.15 -0.62
N TRP A 429 10.88 -4.45 -0.07
CA TRP A 429 10.74 -4.81 1.33
C TRP A 429 9.66 -5.88 1.50
N PRO A 430 10.05 -7.08 1.98
CA PRO A 430 9.09 -8.14 2.23
C PRO A 430 8.28 -7.83 3.50
N VAL A 431 6.96 -8.01 3.41
CA VAL A 431 6.02 -7.91 4.53
C VAL A 431 5.15 -9.14 4.53
N SER A 432 5.08 -9.82 5.67
CA SER A 432 4.34 -11.08 5.84
C SER A 432 2.82 -10.87 5.75
N PRO A 433 2.07 -11.88 5.33
CA PRO A 433 0.61 -11.89 5.40
C PRO A 433 0.10 -11.60 6.82
N GLY A 434 -1.02 -10.87 6.93
CA GLY A 434 -1.63 -10.58 8.23
C GLY A 434 -0.87 -9.58 9.12
N SER A 435 0.15 -8.90 8.59
CA SER A 435 0.96 -7.93 9.33
C SER A 435 0.32 -6.55 9.48
N ASN A 436 -0.97 -6.42 9.26
CA ASN A 436 -1.69 -5.13 9.30
C ASN A 436 -1.18 -4.07 8.30
N LEU A 437 -0.33 -4.45 7.32
CA LEU A 437 0.03 -3.54 6.23
C LEU A 437 -1.24 -3.13 5.50
N ILE A 438 -1.49 -1.82 5.43
CA ILE A 438 -2.66 -1.28 4.73
C ILE A 438 -2.26 -0.73 3.35
N ASN A 439 -3.26 -0.59 2.47
CA ASN A 439 -3.07 -0.02 1.13
C ASN A 439 -2.56 1.42 1.21
N GLN A 440 -1.90 1.84 0.14
CA GLN A 440 -1.37 3.18 -0.05
C GLN A 440 -0.57 3.67 1.16
N THR A 441 0.70 3.46 1.06
CA THR A 441 1.73 4.05 1.93
C THR A 441 2.16 5.39 1.32
N SER A 442 3.29 5.94 1.71
CA SER A 442 3.78 7.20 1.16
C SER A 442 5.25 7.10 0.76
N MET A 443 5.63 7.78 -0.31
CA MET A 443 6.99 7.82 -0.83
C MET A 443 7.41 9.24 -1.20
N ALA A 444 8.67 9.57 -0.93
CA ALA A 444 9.37 10.76 -1.40
C ALA A 444 10.77 10.39 -1.90
N LEU A 445 11.42 11.30 -2.60
CA LEU A 445 12.77 11.14 -3.12
C LEU A 445 13.71 12.13 -2.45
N ASP A 446 14.94 11.68 -2.19
CA ASP A 446 16.02 12.57 -1.75
C ASP A 446 16.65 13.34 -2.93
N SER A 447 17.65 14.18 -2.67
CA SER A 447 18.35 14.98 -3.68
C SER A 447 19.06 14.17 -4.77
N HIS A 448 19.24 12.87 -4.55
CA HIS A 448 19.84 11.90 -5.49
C HIS A 448 18.78 11.02 -6.19
N ASN A 449 17.50 11.39 -6.10
CA ASN A 449 16.36 10.62 -6.60
C ASN A 449 16.25 9.22 -5.98
N ARG A 450 16.76 9.01 -4.75
CA ARG A 450 16.65 7.74 -4.05
C ARG A 450 15.34 7.68 -3.26
N PRO A 451 14.59 6.57 -3.36
CA PRO A 451 13.28 6.46 -2.73
C PRO A 451 13.36 6.24 -1.22
N HIS A 452 12.50 6.94 -0.50
CA HIS A 452 12.17 6.77 0.90
C HIS A 452 10.67 6.45 1.00
N ILE A 453 10.31 5.40 1.72
CA ILE A 453 8.93 4.93 1.85
C ILE A 453 8.58 4.79 3.33
N VAL A 454 7.44 5.31 3.73
CA VAL A 454 6.90 5.15 5.09
C VAL A 454 5.58 4.38 5.07
N PHE A 455 5.40 3.52 6.05
CA PHE A 455 4.22 2.66 6.20
C PHE A 455 4.09 2.20 7.65
N TYR A 456 3.07 1.45 7.98
CA TYR A 456 3.05 0.66 9.22
C TYR A 456 2.78 -0.83 8.92
N ALA A 457 3.39 -1.67 9.72
CA ALA A 457 3.17 -3.10 9.75
C ALA A 457 3.59 -3.64 11.11
N ASN A 458 3.18 -4.86 11.43
CA ASN A 458 3.55 -5.51 12.69
C ASN A 458 5.07 -5.64 12.83
N ASP A 459 5.54 -5.41 14.05
CA ASP A 459 6.87 -5.83 14.48
C ASP A 459 6.89 -7.33 14.84
N SER A 460 8.01 -7.82 15.36
CA SER A 460 8.18 -9.21 15.77
C SER A 460 7.26 -9.65 16.92
N GLN A 461 6.64 -8.69 17.63
CA GLN A 461 5.70 -8.94 18.72
C GLN A 461 4.23 -8.83 18.28
N GLY A 462 3.98 -8.63 16.99
CA GLY A 462 2.64 -8.47 16.44
C GLY A 462 2.01 -7.09 16.70
N VAL A 463 2.81 -6.11 17.11
CA VAL A 463 2.35 -4.72 17.31
C VAL A 463 2.64 -3.90 16.07
N PRO A 464 1.63 -3.27 15.44
CA PRO A 464 1.86 -2.39 14.31
C PRO A 464 2.72 -1.19 14.69
N GLN A 465 3.88 -1.05 14.04
CA GLN A 465 4.82 0.06 14.19
C GLN A 465 4.91 0.87 12.90
N TYR A 466 5.11 2.16 13.03
CA TYR A 466 5.52 2.99 11.90
C TYR A 466 6.95 2.66 11.50
N GLN A 467 7.16 2.50 10.20
CA GLN A 467 8.42 2.06 9.59
C GLN A 467 8.79 2.99 8.44
N HIS A 468 10.07 3.26 8.32
CA HIS A 468 10.68 3.95 7.20
C HIS A 468 11.70 3.04 6.54
N ILE A 469 11.60 2.85 5.24
CA ILE A 469 12.60 2.20 4.43
C ILE A 469 13.14 3.15 3.39
N TRP A 470 14.43 3.01 3.04
CA TRP A 470 15.07 3.83 2.02
C TRP A 470 16.15 3.07 1.26
N PHE A 471 16.41 3.51 0.04
CA PHE A 471 17.48 2.98 -0.80
C PHE A 471 18.67 3.94 -0.77
N ASP A 472 19.88 3.44 -0.43
CA ASP A 472 21.09 4.28 -0.35
C ASP A 472 21.89 4.33 -1.67
N GLY A 473 21.39 3.65 -2.72
CA GLY A 473 22.05 3.45 -4.01
C GLY A 473 22.60 2.03 -4.18
N GLU A 474 22.80 1.29 -3.08
CA GLU A 474 23.31 -0.08 -3.09
C GLU A 474 22.34 -1.06 -2.42
N ALA A 475 21.75 -0.67 -1.29
CA ALA A 475 20.89 -1.50 -0.47
C ALA A 475 19.68 -0.74 0.08
N TRP A 476 18.64 -1.50 0.43
CA TRP A 476 17.49 -1.00 1.18
C TRP A 476 17.75 -1.13 2.68
N HIS A 477 17.40 -0.08 3.42
CA HIS A 477 17.53 0.02 4.87
C HIS A 477 16.17 0.22 5.51
N GLN A 478 16.07 -0.01 6.82
CA GLN A 478 14.85 0.18 7.60
C GLN A 478 15.16 0.79 8.97
N GLN A 479 14.22 1.60 9.46
CA GLN A 479 14.11 1.99 10.86
C GLN A 479 12.65 2.02 11.30
N TYR A 480 12.40 1.77 12.59
CA TYR A 480 11.12 2.08 13.22
C TYR A 480 11.14 3.52 13.73
N PHE A 481 10.00 4.22 13.62
CA PHE A 481 9.87 5.56 14.19
C PHE A 481 8.64 5.71 15.12
N SER A 482 8.17 4.58 15.65
CA SER A 482 7.20 4.52 16.75
C SER A 482 7.58 3.46 17.76
N ALA A 483 7.11 3.61 19.00
CA ALA A 483 7.27 2.64 20.07
C ALA A 483 5.89 2.27 20.64
N ARG A 484 5.00 1.82 19.77
CA ARG A 484 3.66 1.40 20.16
C ARG A 484 3.72 0.08 20.93
N THR A 485 2.83 -0.05 21.90
CA THR A 485 2.71 -1.27 22.74
C THR A 485 1.35 -1.95 22.60
N GLN A 486 0.39 -1.29 21.97
CA GLN A 486 -0.97 -1.81 21.81
C GLN A 486 -1.13 -2.44 20.42
N PRO A 487 -1.40 -3.73 20.33
CA PRO A 487 -1.71 -4.38 19.06
C PRO A 487 -3.11 -3.97 18.58
N PHE A 488 -3.32 -4.06 17.29
CA PHE A 488 -4.64 -4.06 16.67
C PHE A 488 -4.65 -4.98 15.47
N THR A 489 -5.83 -5.31 14.98
CA THR A 489 -6.01 -6.17 13.81
C THR A 489 -6.97 -5.53 12.83
N LEU A 490 -6.53 -5.35 11.58
CA LEU A 490 -7.37 -4.87 10.50
C LEU A 490 -8.09 -6.05 9.83
N GLN A 491 -9.41 -5.95 9.76
CA GLN A 491 -10.27 -7.00 9.21
C GLN A 491 -11.50 -6.40 8.52
N GLY A 492 -12.11 -7.17 7.61
CA GLY A 492 -13.29 -6.76 6.87
C GLY A 492 -12.97 -6.10 5.53
N GLY A 493 -13.95 -5.43 4.95
CA GLY A 493 -13.89 -4.77 3.64
C GLY A 493 -14.44 -3.34 3.68
N GLY A 494 -14.36 -2.67 2.54
CA GLY A 494 -14.70 -1.25 2.46
C GLY A 494 -13.64 -0.35 3.10
N THR A 495 -14.02 0.86 3.49
CA THR A 495 -13.14 1.76 4.23
C THR A 495 -13.10 1.38 5.69
N LEU A 496 -11.94 0.92 6.16
CA LEU A 496 -11.76 0.45 7.52
C LEU A 496 -11.57 1.62 8.50
N GLN A 497 -12.04 1.41 9.72
CA GLN A 497 -11.69 2.26 10.85
C GLN A 497 -10.28 1.93 11.31
N ILE A 498 -9.29 2.75 10.90
CA ILE A 498 -7.88 2.51 11.22
C ILE A 498 -7.49 3.22 12.53
N PRO A 499 -6.95 2.50 13.54
CA PRO A 499 -6.57 3.09 14.83
C PRO A 499 -5.48 4.17 14.72
N ILE A 500 -4.55 4.01 13.77
CA ILE A 500 -3.52 4.98 13.44
C ILE A 500 -3.63 5.32 11.95
N SER A 501 -3.31 6.56 11.54
CA SER A 501 -3.34 6.91 10.13
C SER A 501 -2.19 6.25 9.36
N ARG A 502 -2.34 6.11 8.06
CA ARG A 502 -1.17 5.95 7.20
C ARG A 502 -0.31 7.20 7.29
N PRO A 503 1.03 7.07 7.29
CA PRO A 503 1.92 8.21 7.37
C PRO A 503 2.16 8.85 6.00
N GLU A 504 2.37 10.17 5.96
CA GLU A 504 2.91 10.91 4.83
C GLU A 504 4.39 11.22 5.05
N ILE A 505 5.20 11.11 4.00
CA ILE A 505 6.63 11.43 4.04
C ILE A 505 6.93 12.73 3.31
N LEU A 506 7.82 13.53 3.89
CA LEU A 506 8.39 14.74 3.31
C LEU A 506 9.91 14.67 3.41
N ILE A 507 10.59 15.19 2.40
CA ILE A 507 12.04 15.35 2.40
C ILE A 507 12.33 16.81 2.04
N ASP A 508 13.19 17.45 2.80
CA ASP A 508 13.58 18.84 2.54
C ASP A 508 14.79 18.95 1.61
N SER A 509 15.17 20.17 1.26
CA SER A 509 16.32 20.45 0.39
C SER A 509 17.68 20.06 0.98
N GLN A 510 17.73 19.66 2.24
CA GLN A 510 18.91 19.18 2.95
C GLN A 510 18.87 17.67 3.20
N ASP A 511 17.95 16.97 2.54
CA ASP A 511 17.69 15.54 2.71
C ASP A 511 17.26 15.15 4.15
N CYS A 512 16.74 16.10 4.93
CA CYS A 512 16.08 15.75 6.17
C CYS A 512 14.71 15.12 5.87
N VAL A 513 14.44 14.00 6.51
CA VAL A 513 13.22 13.22 6.29
C VAL A 513 12.24 13.45 7.44
N TYR A 514 10.99 13.70 7.09
CA TYR A 514 9.91 13.91 8.06
C TYR A 514 8.74 12.97 7.75
N ALA A 515 8.09 12.47 8.79
CA ALA A 515 6.83 11.74 8.68
C ALA A 515 5.72 12.51 9.39
N VAL A 516 4.61 12.73 8.67
CA VAL A 516 3.39 13.36 9.19
C VAL A 516 2.33 12.28 9.37
N TYR A 517 1.73 12.19 10.55
CA TYR A 517 0.75 11.14 10.84
C TYR A 517 -0.15 11.49 12.03
N ARG A 518 -1.22 10.73 12.20
CA ARG A 518 -2.07 10.70 13.38
C ARG A 518 -1.87 9.36 14.08
N GLY A 519 -1.63 9.37 15.37
CA GLY A 519 -1.44 8.16 16.14
C GLY A 519 -2.19 8.14 17.46
N ASP A 520 -2.39 6.95 18.00
CA ASP A 520 -2.99 6.73 19.31
C ASP A 520 -2.15 7.40 20.45
N LEU A 521 -0.83 7.32 20.34
CA LEU A 521 0.09 7.96 21.30
C LEU A 521 0.00 9.50 21.31
N SER A 522 -0.47 10.11 20.23
CA SER A 522 -0.69 11.57 20.14
C SER A 522 -2.12 11.99 20.52
N GLY A 523 -2.97 11.07 20.98
CA GLY A 523 -4.39 11.33 21.25
C GLY A 523 -5.18 11.68 19.99
N ASN A 524 -4.89 11.01 18.89
CA ASN A 524 -5.47 11.26 17.56
C ASN A 524 -5.27 12.70 17.05
N ARG A 525 -4.18 13.35 17.45
CA ARG A 525 -3.75 14.63 16.89
C ARG A 525 -2.82 14.39 15.69
N MET A 526 -2.76 15.38 14.81
CA MET A 526 -1.79 15.39 13.73
C MET A 526 -0.42 15.80 14.26
N VAL A 527 0.59 14.97 13.99
CA VAL A 527 1.96 15.15 14.47
C VAL A 527 2.97 14.99 13.34
N VAL A 528 4.17 15.47 13.56
CA VAL A 528 5.33 15.27 12.69
C VAL A 528 6.52 14.76 13.50
N SER A 529 7.22 13.78 12.94
CA SER A 529 8.51 13.29 13.44
C SER A 529 9.60 13.56 12.42
N LYS A 530 10.76 14.01 12.87
CA LYS A 530 11.99 14.03 12.07
C LYS A 530 12.60 12.63 12.14
N LEU A 531 12.82 12.01 10.99
CA LEU A 531 13.41 10.69 10.90
C LEU A 531 14.93 10.81 10.81
N LEU A 532 15.65 9.80 11.29
CA LEU A 532 17.10 9.78 11.16
C LEU A 532 17.49 9.75 9.68
N GLY A 533 18.40 10.65 9.30
CA GLY A 533 18.91 10.72 7.92
C GLY A 533 19.85 9.55 7.59
N ILE A 534 20.22 9.44 6.32
CA ILE A 534 21.09 8.37 5.75
C ILE A 534 22.43 8.23 6.46
N GLN A 535 22.92 9.30 7.14
CA GLN A 535 24.22 9.33 7.81
C GLN A 535 24.19 8.84 9.27
N ALA A 536 23.02 8.52 9.83
CA ALA A 536 22.95 8.03 11.20
C ALA A 536 23.52 6.59 11.29
N SER A 537 24.50 6.41 12.16
CA SER A 537 25.09 5.09 12.41
C SER A 537 24.04 4.07 12.89
N ARG A 538 24.25 2.79 12.61
CA ARG A 538 23.35 1.68 13.02
C ARG A 538 23.00 1.67 14.53
N GLU A 539 23.82 2.30 15.36
CA GLU A 539 23.62 2.41 16.81
C GLU A 539 22.55 3.45 17.20
N ALA A 540 22.24 4.42 16.32
CA ALA A 540 21.21 5.44 16.55
C ALA A 540 19.78 4.98 16.18
N ALA A 541 19.58 3.77 15.71
CA ALA A 541 18.30 3.26 15.21
C ALA A 541 17.16 3.21 16.25
N HIS A 542 17.43 3.50 17.52
CA HIS A 542 16.45 3.58 18.60
C HIS A 542 16.27 4.99 19.18
N ALA A 543 16.97 6.00 18.69
CA ALA A 543 16.76 7.39 19.13
C ALA A 543 15.50 7.95 18.47
N GLN A 544 14.37 7.81 19.16
CA GLN A 544 13.11 8.42 18.75
C GLN A 544 13.08 9.88 19.20
N ASP A 545 13.06 10.81 18.24
CA ASP A 545 12.55 12.14 18.54
C ASP A 545 11.05 12.02 18.88
N ASN A 546 10.63 12.57 19.99
CA ASN A 546 9.22 12.62 20.33
C ASN A 546 8.47 13.36 19.21
N PRO A 547 7.33 12.84 18.75
CA PRO A 547 6.57 13.50 17.70
C PRO A 547 6.13 14.89 18.17
N THR A 548 6.32 15.90 17.31
CA THR A 548 5.88 17.26 17.55
C THR A 548 4.46 17.47 17.07
N CYS A 549 3.60 18.05 17.91
CA CYS A 549 2.21 18.31 17.56
C CYS A 549 2.12 19.42 16.50
N LEU A 550 1.47 19.13 15.36
CA LEU A 550 1.15 20.10 14.33
C LEU A 550 -0.17 20.83 14.64
N TRP A 551 -1.18 20.07 15.07
CA TRP A 551 -2.51 20.60 15.31
C TRP A 551 -2.98 20.21 16.71
N PRO A 552 -3.41 21.18 17.57
CA PRO A 552 -3.70 20.93 18.98
C PRO A 552 -5.01 20.14 19.20
N GLU A 553 -5.92 20.16 18.24
CA GLU A 553 -7.19 19.46 18.32
C GLU A 553 -7.08 18.03 17.77
N THR A 554 -7.95 17.15 18.26
CA THR A 554 -8.07 15.82 17.67
C THR A 554 -8.69 15.91 16.28
N VAL A 555 -8.18 15.09 15.36
CA VAL A 555 -8.74 14.95 14.01
C VAL A 555 -9.50 13.61 13.85
N ASP A 556 -9.67 12.88 14.95
CA ASP A 556 -10.29 11.55 15.07
C ASP A 556 -9.71 10.55 14.05
N TYR A 557 -10.36 10.31 12.91
CA TYR A 557 -9.91 9.33 11.91
C TYR A 557 -9.27 9.96 10.65
N ALA A 558 -9.17 11.27 10.57
CA ALA A 558 -8.53 11.92 9.42
C ALA A 558 -7.09 11.45 9.22
N GLU A 559 -6.68 11.37 7.98
CA GLU A 559 -5.31 11.09 7.56
C GLU A 559 -4.64 12.38 7.05
N PRO A 560 -3.31 12.45 6.99
CA PRO A 560 -2.64 13.66 6.49
C PRO A 560 -2.93 13.90 5.00
N VAL A 561 -3.45 15.07 4.69
CA VAL A 561 -3.61 15.59 3.33
C VAL A 561 -2.74 16.83 3.20
N ILE A 562 -1.66 16.73 2.44
CA ILE A 562 -0.63 17.76 2.34
C ILE A 562 -0.49 18.32 0.92
N ASP A 563 0.00 19.54 0.81
CA ASP A 563 0.38 20.15 -0.46
C ASP A 563 1.84 19.80 -0.80
N ARG A 564 2.03 18.73 -1.55
CA ARG A 564 3.36 18.24 -1.95
C ARG A 564 4.06 19.20 -2.89
N THR A 565 3.31 19.89 -3.77
CA THR A 565 3.89 20.84 -4.71
C THR A 565 4.44 22.07 -3.98
N ARG A 566 3.70 22.60 -3.02
CA ARG A 566 4.18 23.73 -2.20
C ARG A 566 5.38 23.37 -1.32
N TRP A 567 5.38 22.14 -0.79
CA TRP A 567 6.55 21.63 -0.06
C TRP A 567 7.79 21.59 -0.95
N CYS A 568 7.69 21.04 -2.15
CA CYS A 568 8.82 21.00 -3.09
C CYS A 568 9.29 22.39 -3.53
N GLU A 569 8.37 23.35 -3.72
CA GLU A 569 8.71 24.69 -4.19
C GLU A 569 9.30 25.60 -3.10
N SER A 570 8.81 25.51 -1.87
CA SER A 570 9.08 26.51 -0.82
C SER A 570 9.34 25.94 0.56
N GLN A 571 9.37 24.64 0.73
CA GLN A 571 9.50 23.95 2.04
C GLN A 571 8.41 24.36 3.04
N MET A 572 7.27 24.82 2.53
CA MET A 572 6.10 25.15 3.33
C MET A 572 5.19 23.94 3.45
N LEU A 573 5.00 23.43 4.66
CA LEU A 573 4.02 22.38 4.91
C LEU A 573 2.63 23.00 4.99
N THR A 574 1.80 22.77 3.98
CA THR A 574 0.37 23.11 4.04
C THR A 574 -0.47 21.85 4.14
N MET A 575 -1.44 21.85 5.04
CA MET A 575 -2.30 20.72 5.31
C MET A 575 -3.78 21.10 5.24
N LEU A 576 -4.60 20.16 4.75
CA LEU A 576 -6.04 20.18 4.94
C LEU A 576 -6.37 19.39 6.22
N LEU A 577 -7.00 20.03 7.18
CA LEU A 577 -7.35 19.45 8.47
C LEU A 577 -8.87 19.48 8.64
N GLN A 578 -9.42 18.35 9.05
CA GLN A 578 -10.83 18.22 9.41
C GLN A 578 -10.96 17.12 10.45
N ARG A 579 -11.85 17.30 11.40
CA ARG A 579 -12.22 16.23 12.31
C ARG A 579 -13.23 15.30 11.66
N ASN A 580 -12.86 14.04 11.41
CA ASN A 580 -13.72 13.08 10.70
C ASN A 580 -14.04 11.87 11.56
N GLN A 581 -15.30 11.45 11.53
CA GLN A 581 -15.70 10.11 11.93
C GLN A 581 -15.21 9.10 10.88
N GLN A 582 -15.23 7.82 11.21
CA GLN A 582 -15.06 6.73 10.27
C GLN A 582 -15.72 5.48 10.83
N PRO A 583 -16.88 5.09 10.33
CA PRO A 583 -17.45 3.77 10.61
C PRO A 583 -16.55 2.68 10.05
N ASN A 584 -16.58 1.50 10.63
CA ASN A 584 -15.86 0.37 10.07
C ASN A 584 -16.63 -0.19 8.86
N GLY A 585 -15.98 -0.17 7.69
CA GLY A 585 -16.61 -0.48 6.40
C GLY A 585 -17.45 0.69 5.86
N ASP A 586 -18.19 0.42 4.77
CA ASP A 586 -19.03 1.41 4.10
C ASP A 586 -20.48 1.35 4.66
N LEU A 587 -20.59 1.47 5.98
CA LEU A 587 -21.87 1.40 6.69
C LEU A 587 -22.59 2.75 6.67
N ALA A 588 -23.94 2.70 6.68
CA ALA A 588 -24.74 3.90 6.89
C ALA A 588 -24.53 4.44 8.31
N HIS A 589 -24.34 5.75 8.46
CA HIS A 589 -24.11 6.41 9.73
C HIS A 589 -24.81 7.76 9.77
N GLN A 590 -24.85 8.35 10.95
CA GLN A 590 -25.47 9.66 11.13
C GLN A 590 -24.65 10.72 10.39
N GLU A 591 -25.33 11.53 9.58
CA GLU A 591 -24.69 12.65 8.90
C GLU A 591 -24.10 13.64 9.90
N SER A 592 -22.88 14.07 9.62
CA SER A 592 -22.18 15.08 10.40
C SER A 592 -21.37 15.99 9.48
N ALA A 593 -21.20 17.23 9.91
CA ALA A 593 -20.35 18.21 9.28
C ALA A 593 -19.35 18.76 10.30
N ALA A 594 -18.15 19.09 9.84
CA ALA A 594 -17.11 19.72 10.64
C ALA A 594 -16.37 20.77 9.79
N PRO A 595 -15.75 21.81 10.42
CA PRO A 595 -14.99 22.82 9.70
C PRO A 595 -13.78 22.17 9.02
N VAL A 596 -13.51 22.63 7.80
CA VAL A 596 -12.29 22.32 7.05
C VAL A 596 -11.30 23.46 7.18
N TRP A 597 -10.10 23.14 7.63
CA TRP A 597 -9.02 24.09 7.82
C TRP A 597 -7.92 23.87 6.78
N LEU A 598 -7.43 24.96 6.20
CA LEU A 598 -6.20 24.98 5.41
C LEU A 598 -5.13 25.68 6.25
N VAL A 599 -4.07 24.96 6.63
CA VAL A 599 -3.11 25.43 7.61
C VAL A 599 -1.69 25.35 7.09
N ASP A 600 -0.94 26.43 7.25
CA ASP A 600 0.48 26.54 6.89
C ASP A 600 1.37 26.38 8.11
N PHE A 601 2.43 25.57 7.97
CA PHE A 601 3.45 25.35 8.99
C PHE A 601 4.86 25.52 8.41
N SER A 602 5.79 26.01 9.21
CA SER A 602 7.23 25.87 8.99
C SER A 602 7.79 24.80 9.90
N LEU A 603 8.73 24.02 9.37
CA LEU A 603 9.51 23.02 10.09
C LEU A 603 10.97 23.51 10.15
N SER A 604 11.62 23.46 11.33
CA SER A 604 13.02 23.90 11.50
C SER A 604 13.76 23.14 12.61
#